data_694314ccd273b8112fe930ddb8b9914d
#
_entry.id   694314ccd273b8112fe930ddb8b9914d
#
_cell.length_a   1.000
_cell.length_b   1.000
_cell.length_c   1.000
_cell.angle_alpha   90.00
_cell.angle_beta   90.00
_cell.angle_gamma   90.00
#
_symmetry.space_group_name_H-M   'P 1'
#
loop_
_entity.id
_entity.type
_entity.pdbx_description
1 polymer ?
#
loop_
_entity_poly.entity_id
_entity_poly.type
_entity_poly.pdbx_seq_one_letter_code
_entity_poly.pdbx_strand_id
1 'polypeptide(L)'
;MLDGLDLAIEPGATALLGPSGSGKSSLLRLLNRLADPDRGVVHFHGRDVRELDVLELRRRVGLVPQLPAPVPGTVADNVRYGPGLEDLSVDPAPPLRLAGLDPSFLERDAGRLSVGEQQRVMLARALALEPEVLLLDEPTASLDGDAKAAVESALGGLRGLSIVLVTHEADQAERLAGRIVRLERGRLVT
;
A
#
# COMPACT_ATOMS: atom_id res chain seq x y z
N MET A 1 9.19 -17.99 -5.49
CA MET A 1 10.45 -17.48 -4.90
C MET A 1 11.00 -16.43 -5.84
N LEU A 2 11.48 -15.30 -5.32
CA LEU A 2 12.14 -14.27 -6.14
C LEU A 2 13.56 -14.72 -6.47
N ASP A 3 14.03 -14.45 -7.69
CA ASP A 3 15.32 -14.95 -8.17
C ASP A 3 16.03 -13.90 -9.02
N GLY A 4 17.11 -13.33 -8.46
CA GLY A 4 17.98 -12.39 -9.17
C GLY A 4 17.30 -11.11 -9.64
N LEU A 5 16.43 -10.51 -8.80
CA LEU A 5 15.79 -9.25 -9.12
C LEU A 5 16.76 -8.07 -8.91
N ASP A 6 16.89 -7.24 -9.94
CA ASP A 6 17.51 -5.91 -9.85
C ASP A 6 16.46 -4.89 -10.30
N LEU A 7 15.90 -4.15 -9.36
CA LEU A 7 14.79 -3.22 -9.60
C LEU A 7 14.99 -1.93 -8.81
N ALA A 8 15.07 -0.81 -9.51
CA ALA A 8 14.92 0.50 -8.92
C ALA A 8 13.45 0.94 -8.96
N ILE A 9 12.94 1.46 -7.85
CA ILE A 9 11.63 2.11 -7.77
C ILE A 9 11.86 3.62 -7.80
N GLU A 10 11.43 4.23 -8.88
CA GLU A 10 11.55 5.66 -9.10
C GLU A 10 10.37 6.42 -8.48
N PRO A 11 10.52 7.74 -8.22
CA PRO A 11 9.41 8.58 -7.79
C PRO A 11 8.20 8.50 -8.73
N GLY A 12 7.01 8.51 -8.16
CA GLY A 12 5.74 8.35 -8.87
C GLY A 12 5.12 6.97 -8.71
N ALA A 13 4.24 6.57 -9.60
CA ALA A 13 3.53 5.30 -9.51
C ALA A 13 4.16 4.25 -10.43
N THR A 14 4.55 3.11 -9.83
CA THR A 14 5.04 1.91 -10.51
C THR A 14 4.07 0.76 -10.28
N ALA A 15 3.57 0.14 -11.34
CA ALA A 15 2.79 -1.09 -11.25
C ALA A 15 3.68 -2.33 -11.39
N LEU A 16 3.50 -3.29 -10.49
CA LEU A 16 4.04 -4.65 -10.60
C LEU A 16 2.97 -5.55 -11.16
N LEU A 17 3.06 -5.87 -12.43
CA LEU A 17 2.11 -6.71 -13.16
C LEU A 17 2.64 -8.15 -13.27
N GLY A 18 1.76 -9.14 -13.14
CA GLY A 18 2.12 -10.54 -13.33
C GLY A 18 1.08 -11.50 -12.78
N PRO A 19 1.14 -12.79 -13.16
CA PRO A 19 0.19 -13.78 -12.70
C PRO A 19 0.26 -14.03 -11.19
N SER A 20 -0.79 -14.63 -10.62
CA SER A 20 -0.79 -15.08 -9.24
C SER A 20 0.39 -16.02 -8.98
N GLY A 21 1.05 -15.87 -7.82
CA GLY A 21 2.22 -16.67 -7.47
C GLY A 21 3.54 -16.22 -8.13
N SER A 22 3.57 -15.15 -8.93
CA SER A 22 4.82 -14.66 -9.53
C SER A 22 5.82 -14.04 -8.55
N GLY A 23 5.41 -13.76 -7.29
CA GLY A 23 6.27 -13.19 -6.25
C GLY A 23 6.00 -11.72 -5.91
N LYS A 24 4.97 -11.08 -6.48
CA LYS A 24 4.66 -9.66 -6.28
C LYS A 24 4.49 -9.28 -4.80
N SER A 25 3.61 -9.97 -4.08
CA SER A 25 3.41 -9.74 -2.64
C SER A 25 4.65 -10.04 -1.81
N SER A 26 5.45 -11.03 -2.23
CA SER A 26 6.75 -11.30 -1.58
C SER A 26 7.70 -10.13 -1.76
N LEU A 27 7.74 -9.52 -2.95
CA LEU A 27 8.57 -8.33 -3.19
C LEU A 27 8.11 -7.16 -2.30
N LEU A 28 6.80 -6.89 -2.19
CA LEU A 28 6.31 -5.83 -1.29
C LEU A 28 6.76 -6.06 0.17
N ARG A 29 6.73 -7.31 0.64
CA ARG A 29 7.17 -7.66 2.01
C ARG A 29 8.67 -7.45 2.24
N LEU A 30 9.49 -7.59 1.21
CA LEU A 30 10.92 -7.25 1.30
C LEU A 30 11.12 -5.74 1.37
N LEU A 31 10.35 -4.95 0.61
CA LEU A 31 10.50 -3.48 0.55
C LEU A 31 10.23 -2.79 1.88
N ASN A 32 9.32 -3.31 2.72
CA ASN A 32 9.05 -2.77 4.06
C ASN A 32 9.54 -3.67 5.20
N ARG A 33 10.44 -4.61 4.88
CA ARG A 33 11.07 -5.51 5.83
C ARG A 33 10.06 -6.30 6.70
N LEU A 34 8.95 -6.76 6.11
CA LEU A 34 8.11 -7.83 6.66
C LEU A 34 8.72 -9.21 6.42
N ALA A 35 9.69 -9.29 5.52
CA ALA A 35 10.57 -10.42 5.30
C ALA A 35 11.96 -9.91 4.93
N ASP A 36 13.00 -10.64 5.25
CA ASP A 36 14.36 -10.38 4.78
C ASP A 36 14.68 -11.28 3.57
N PRO A 37 15.50 -10.83 2.61
CA PRO A 37 15.91 -11.66 1.49
C PRO A 37 16.95 -12.70 1.94
N ASP A 38 16.86 -13.93 1.40
CA ASP A 38 17.89 -14.97 1.63
C ASP A 38 19.27 -14.56 1.09
N ARG A 39 19.26 -13.82 -0.02
CA ARG A 39 20.45 -13.26 -0.68
C ARG A 39 20.11 -11.92 -1.30
N GLY A 40 21.13 -11.07 -1.46
CA GLY A 40 20.95 -9.72 -2.00
C GLY A 40 20.57 -8.73 -0.91
N VAL A 41 20.19 -7.55 -1.33
CA VAL A 41 19.95 -6.41 -0.43
C VAL A 41 18.83 -5.54 -0.98
N VAL A 42 18.05 -4.96 -0.08
CA VAL A 42 17.07 -3.91 -0.38
C VAL A 42 17.59 -2.60 0.18
N HIS A 43 17.63 -1.56 -0.64
CA HIS A 43 18.05 -0.23 -0.20
C HIS A 43 16.86 0.72 -0.16
N PHE A 44 16.81 1.56 0.87
CA PHE A 44 15.92 2.70 0.97
C PHE A 44 16.78 3.96 1.20
N HIS A 45 16.70 4.92 0.27
CA HIS A 45 17.60 6.09 0.22
C HIS A 45 19.10 5.71 0.29
N GLY A 46 19.51 4.68 -0.44
CA GLY A 46 20.89 4.21 -0.52
C GLY A 46 21.40 3.44 0.71
N ARG A 47 20.59 3.24 1.76
CA ARG A 47 20.93 2.46 2.95
C ARG A 47 20.26 1.10 2.92
N ASP A 48 20.95 0.05 3.34
CA ASP A 48 20.35 -1.27 3.51
C ASP A 48 19.21 -1.21 4.54
N VAL A 49 18.01 -1.68 4.16
CA VAL A 49 16.84 -1.65 5.05
C VAL A 49 17.07 -2.41 6.36
N ARG A 50 18.03 -3.36 6.40
CA ARG A 50 18.39 -4.10 7.62
C ARG A 50 19.13 -3.26 8.65
N GLU A 51 19.74 -2.15 8.23
CA GLU A 51 20.45 -1.19 9.09
C GLU A 51 19.53 -0.10 9.65
N LEU A 52 18.28 -0.03 9.16
CA LEU A 52 17.30 0.94 9.60
C LEU A 52 16.47 0.39 10.77
N ASP A 53 15.98 1.29 11.63
CA ASP A 53 14.93 0.93 12.57
C ASP A 53 13.70 0.45 11.81
N VAL A 54 13.18 -0.72 12.17
CA VAL A 54 12.12 -1.38 11.41
C VAL A 54 10.79 -0.65 11.51
N LEU A 55 10.51 0.01 12.64
CA LEU A 55 9.27 0.77 12.84
C LEU A 55 9.34 2.07 12.06
N GLU A 56 10.49 2.76 12.09
CA GLU A 56 10.72 3.95 11.26
C GLU A 56 10.60 3.62 9.78
N LEU A 57 11.21 2.53 9.30
CA LEU A 57 11.09 2.10 7.91
C LEU A 57 9.62 1.87 7.53
N ARG A 58 8.85 1.15 8.35
CA ARG A 58 7.44 0.83 8.06
C ARG A 58 6.50 2.02 8.10
N ARG A 59 6.86 3.09 8.82
CA ARG A 59 6.15 4.37 8.72
C ARG A 59 6.36 5.03 7.37
N ARG A 60 7.62 5.09 6.93
CA ARG A 60 8.01 5.73 5.68
C ARG A 60 7.63 4.88 4.45
N VAL A 61 7.54 3.55 4.60
CA VAL A 61 7.16 2.59 3.58
C VAL A 61 5.91 1.85 4.04
N GLY A 62 4.75 2.49 3.86
CA GLY A 62 3.45 1.97 4.27
C GLY A 62 2.96 0.83 3.37
N LEU A 63 2.27 -0.16 3.93
CA LEU A 63 1.67 -1.26 3.18
C LEU A 63 0.17 -1.32 3.40
N VAL A 64 -0.58 -1.35 2.31
CA VAL A 64 -2.01 -1.68 2.28
C VAL A 64 -2.16 -3.10 1.73
N PRO A 65 -2.64 -4.06 2.54
CA PRO A 65 -2.78 -5.45 2.12
C PRO A 65 -3.96 -5.66 1.18
N GLN A 66 -3.97 -6.80 0.50
CA GLN A 66 -5.04 -7.21 -0.40
C GLN A 66 -6.39 -7.33 0.30
N LEU A 67 -6.42 -7.98 1.47
CA LEU A 67 -7.64 -8.09 2.28
C LEU A 67 -7.61 -7.05 3.39
N PRO A 68 -8.66 -6.23 3.55
CA PRO A 68 -8.72 -5.29 4.64
C PRO A 68 -8.80 -6.01 5.99
N ALA A 69 -8.07 -5.49 6.98
CA ALA A 69 -8.05 -6.01 8.34
C ALA A 69 -8.19 -4.83 9.32
N PRO A 70 -9.40 -4.26 9.46
CA PRO A 70 -9.62 -3.20 10.43
C PRO A 70 -9.46 -3.76 11.85
N VAL A 71 -8.83 -2.96 12.73
CA VAL A 71 -8.84 -3.27 14.16
C VAL A 71 -10.25 -3.00 14.74
N PRO A 72 -10.67 -3.72 15.80
CA PRO A 72 -11.94 -3.42 16.47
C PRO A 72 -12.03 -1.96 16.90
N GLY A 73 -13.16 -1.32 16.63
CA GLY A 73 -13.40 0.09 16.94
C GLY A 73 -13.93 0.88 15.76
N THR A 74 -13.92 2.19 15.88
CA THR A 74 -14.41 3.13 14.86
C THR A 74 -13.42 3.28 13.70
N VAL A 75 -13.88 3.93 12.64
CA VAL A 75 -13.00 4.37 11.54
C VAL A 75 -11.91 5.31 12.06
N ALA A 76 -12.27 6.24 12.95
CA ALA A 76 -11.31 7.16 13.57
C ALA A 76 -10.22 6.41 14.34
N ASP A 77 -10.57 5.39 15.13
CA ASP A 77 -9.61 4.55 15.85
C ASP A 77 -8.66 3.84 14.88
N ASN A 78 -9.20 3.36 13.76
CA ASN A 78 -8.41 2.70 12.73
C ASN A 78 -7.41 3.64 12.05
N VAL A 79 -7.82 4.86 11.73
CA VAL A 79 -6.91 5.86 11.11
C VAL A 79 -5.83 6.30 12.10
N ARG A 80 -6.19 6.49 13.39
CA ARG A 80 -5.25 6.87 14.45
C ARG A 80 -4.36 5.73 14.94
N TYR A 81 -4.62 4.49 14.55
CA TYR A 81 -3.94 3.32 15.10
C TYR A 81 -2.41 3.38 14.93
N GLY A 82 -1.93 3.67 13.72
CA GLY A 82 -0.49 3.77 13.46
C GLY A 82 0.17 4.93 14.22
N PRO A 83 -0.30 6.17 14.06
CA PRO A 83 0.20 7.31 14.82
C PRO A 83 0.14 7.12 16.34
N GLY A 84 -0.94 6.52 16.86
CA GLY A 84 -1.14 6.25 18.29
C GLY A 84 -0.12 5.30 18.90
N LEU A 85 0.51 4.42 18.12
CA LEU A 85 1.60 3.56 18.60
C LEU A 85 2.87 4.36 18.98
N GLU A 86 2.93 5.64 18.61
CA GLU A 86 4.05 6.55 18.86
C GLU A 86 3.63 7.79 19.65
N ASP A 87 2.51 7.71 20.33
CA ASP A 87 1.94 8.84 21.10
C ASP A 87 1.68 10.10 20.25
N LEU A 88 1.53 9.93 18.93
CA LEU A 88 1.21 11.02 18.01
C LEU A 88 -0.31 11.22 17.91
N SER A 89 -0.75 12.45 18.11
CA SER A 89 -2.16 12.83 17.89
C SER A 89 -2.34 13.29 16.45
N VAL A 90 -3.22 12.62 15.71
CA VAL A 90 -3.54 12.92 14.30
C VAL A 90 -5.04 13.19 14.15
N ASP A 91 -5.39 14.25 13.41
CA ASP A 91 -6.76 14.43 12.92
C ASP A 91 -7.03 13.35 11.86
N PRO A 92 -8.00 12.44 12.05
CA PRO A 92 -8.27 11.38 11.11
C PRO A 92 -9.02 11.83 9.85
N ALA A 93 -9.56 13.05 9.82
CA ALA A 93 -10.39 13.51 8.71
C ALA A 93 -9.60 13.76 7.40
N PRO A 94 -8.41 14.40 7.39
CA PRO A 94 -7.64 14.58 6.16
C PRO A 94 -7.23 13.27 5.49
N PRO A 95 -6.58 12.29 6.15
CA PRO A 95 -6.23 11.03 5.49
C PRO A 95 -7.46 10.22 5.06
N LEU A 96 -8.59 10.33 5.78
CA LEU A 96 -9.84 9.70 5.37
C LEU A 96 -10.38 10.29 4.06
N ARG A 97 -10.37 11.62 3.90
CA ARG A 97 -10.74 12.29 2.64
C ARG A 97 -9.80 11.89 1.49
N LEU A 98 -8.49 11.81 1.73
CA LEU A 98 -7.53 11.35 0.72
C LEU A 98 -7.82 9.92 0.25
N ALA A 99 -8.33 9.07 1.14
CA ALA A 99 -8.77 7.72 0.82
C ALA A 99 -10.18 7.66 0.18
N GLY A 100 -10.81 8.81 -0.12
CA GLY A 100 -12.11 8.89 -0.77
C GLY A 100 -13.29 8.56 0.13
N LEU A 101 -13.16 8.72 1.46
CA LEU A 101 -14.27 8.59 2.41
C LEU A 101 -14.62 9.94 3.04
N ASP A 102 -15.92 10.16 3.21
CA ASP A 102 -16.42 11.35 3.89
C ASP A 102 -16.18 11.27 5.41
N PRO A 103 -15.83 12.38 6.09
CA PRO A 103 -15.62 12.38 7.54
C PRO A 103 -16.80 11.90 8.39
N SER A 104 -18.04 11.88 7.85
CA SER A 104 -19.18 11.26 8.53
C SER A 104 -19.01 9.77 8.81
N PHE A 105 -18.01 9.13 8.22
CA PHE A 105 -17.66 7.75 8.51
C PHE A 105 -16.87 7.58 9.81
N LEU A 106 -16.27 8.63 10.36
CA LEU A 106 -15.33 8.54 11.47
C LEU A 106 -15.85 7.76 12.69
N GLU A 107 -17.13 7.97 13.03
CA GLU A 107 -17.74 7.32 14.20
C GLU A 107 -18.37 5.96 13.88
N ARG A 108 -18.31 5.50 12.63
CA ARG A 108 -18.85 4.19 12.26
C ARG A 108 -17.93 3.07 12.71
N ASP A 109 -18.52 1.94 13.07
CA ASP A 109 -17.78 0.69 13.34
C ASP A 109 -17.10 0.21 12.04
N ALA A 110 -15.77 0.17 12.06
CA ALA A 110 -14.98 -0.20 10.88
C ALA A 110 -15.23 -1.65 10.44
N GLY A 111 -15.56 -2.55 11.37
CA GLY A 111 -15.84 -3.94 11.06
C GLY A 111 -17.18 -4.16 10.35
N ARG A 112 -18.10 -3.17 10.37
CA ARG A 112 -19.41 -3.24 9.72
C ARG A 112 -19.48 -2.57 8.37
N LEU A 113 -18.40 -1.99 7.91
CA LEU A 113 -18.30 -1.38 6.59
C LEU A 113 -18.25 -2.44 5.48
N SER A 114 -18.65 -2.07 4.26
CA SER A 114 -18.42 -2.90 3.07
C SER A 114 -16.91 -3.12 2.86
N VAL A 115 -16.55 -4.17 2.13
CA VAL A 115 -15.13 -4.50 1.84
C VAL A 115 -14.41 -3.32 1.18
N GLY A 116 -15.06 -2.63 0.23
CA GLY A 116 -14.50 -1.46 -0.43
C GLY A 116 -14.33 -0.24 0.49
N GLU A 117 -15.25 -0.03 1.45
CA GLU A 117 -15.09 1.01 2.48
C GLU A 117 -13.97 0.65 3.45
N GLN A 118 -13.90 -0.62 3.90
CA GLN A 118 -12.80 -1.11 4.74
C GLN A 118 -11.45 -0.94 4.05
N GLN A 119 -11.35 -1.23 2.74
CA GLN A 119 -10.11 -1.03 1.98
C GLN A 119 -9.68 0.43 1.96
N ARG A 120 -10.63 1.36 1.82
CA ARG A 120 -10.33 2.80 1.92
C ARG A 120 -9.96 3.24 3.33
N VAL A 121 -10.50 2.60 4.37
CA VAL A 121 -10.04 2.81 5.76
C VAL A 121 -8.60 2.33 5.93
N MET A 122 -8.21 1.17 5.34
CA MET A 122 -6.81 0.73 5.37
C MET A 122 -5.88 1.69 4.64
N LEU A 123 -6.33 2.25 3.51
CA LEU A 123 -5.60 3.30 2.80
C LEU A 123 -5.44 4.54 3.68
N ALA A 124 -6.51 5.02 4.31
CA ALA A 124 -6.47 6.17 5.23
C ALA A 124 -5.53 5.94 6.41
N ARG A 125 -5.54 4.73 6.99
CA ARG A 125 -4.61 4.33 8.06
C ARG A 125 -3.15 4.45 7.63
N ALA A 126 -2.82 3.98 6.43
CA ALA A 126 -1.47 4.08 5.90
C ALA A 126 -1.07 5.54 5.63
N LEU A 127 -1.98 6.34 5.05
CA LEU A 127 -1.77 7.76 4.75
C LEU A 127 -1.63 8.64 6.00
N ALA A 128 -2.24 8.23 7.14
CA ALA A 128 -2.12 8.96 8.40
C ALA A 128 -0.69 9.00 8.97
N LEU A 129 0.19 8.13 8.49
CA LEU A 129 1.62 8.11 8.82
C LEU A 129 2.47 8.99 7.88
N GLU A 130 1.84 9.64 6.89
CA GLU A 130 2.52 10.46 5.87
C GLU A 130 3.70 9.72 5.20
N PRO A 131 3.47 8.51 4.63
CA PRO A 131 4.54 7.70 4.10
C PRO A 131 5.18 8.35 2.86
N GLU A 132 6.46 8.09 2.63
CA GLU A 132 7.16 8.44 1.40
C GLU A 132 6.87 7.45 0.26
N VAL A 133 6.63 6.18 0.64
CA VAL A 133 6.30 5.10 -0.29
C VAL A 133 5.05 4.37 0.20
N LEU A 134 4.09 4.17 -0.70
CA LEU A 134 2.88 3.41 -0.44
C LEU A 134 2.89 2.13 -1.28
N LEU A 135 2.94 0.99 -0.60
CA LEU A 135 2.87 -0.33 -1.19
C LEU A 135 1.42 -0.82 -1.16
N LEU A 136 0.89 -1.20 -2.31
CA LEU A 136 -0.50 -1.62 -2.48
C LEU A 136 -0.53 -3.04 -3.05
N ASP A 137 -1.00 -4.01 -2.25
CA ASP A 137 -1.09 -5.41 -2.67
C ASP A 137 -2.51 -5.72 -3.17
N GLU A 138 -2.72 -5.66 -4.49
CA GLU A 138 -4.01 -5.91 -5.17
C GLU A 138 -5.20 -5.19 -4.49
N PRO A 139 -5.17 -3.86 -4.30
CA PRO A 139 -6.08 -3.14 -3.41
C PRO A 139 -7.54 -3.14 -3.88
N THR A 140 -7.83 -3.66 -5.07
CA THR A 140 -9.17 -3.69 -5.68
C THR A 140 -9.64 -5.06 -6.09
N ALA A 141 -8.85 -6.13 -5.85
CA ALA A 141 -9.12 -7.47 -6.36
C ALA A 141 -10.46 -8.09 -5.90
N SER A 142 -10.97 -7.67 -4.74
CA SER A 142 -12.22 -8.20 -4.15
C SER A 142 -13.36 -7.21 -4.18
N LEU A 143 -13.26 -6.15 -5.01
CA LEU A 143 -14.23 -5.06 -5.06
C LEU A 143 -15.13 -5.15 -6.30
N ASP A 144 -16.39 -4.74 -6.14
CA ASP A 144 -17.27 -4.46 -7.27
C ASP A 144 -16.84 -3.20 -8.06
N GLY A 145 -17.49 -2.95 -9.19
CA GLY A 145 -17.09 -1.88 -10.10
C GLY A 145 -17.07 -0.48 -9.48
N ASP A 146 -18.08 -0.15 -8.68
CA ASP A 146 -18.20 1.18 -8.06
C ASP A 146 -17.16 1.37 -6.94
N ALA A 147 -16.98 0.36 -6.09
CA ALA A 147 -15.97 0.37 -5.03
C ALA A 147 -14.55 0.42 -5.61
N LYS A 148 -14.30 -0.33 -6.70
CA LYS A 148 -13.03 -0.30 -7.43
C LYS A 148 -12.74 1.08 -7.99
N ALA A 149 -13.71 1.70 -8.69
CA ALA A 149 -13.57 3.04 -9.24
C ALA A 149 -13.27 4.08 -8.14
N ALA A 150 -13.92 3.96 -6.98
CA ALA A 150 -13.69 4.85 -5.85
C ALA A 150 -12.26 4.73 -5.28
N VAL A 151 -11.73 3.50 -5.13
CA VAL A 151 -10.33 3.28 -4.70
C VAL A 151 -9.35 3.79 -5.75
N GLU A 152 -9.56 3.49 -7.03
CA GLU A 152 -8.71 3.98 -8.13
C GLU A 152 -8.69 5.50 -8.21
N SER A 153 -9.84 6.16 -8.03
CA SER A 153 -9.94 7.62 -7.98
C SER A 153 -9.15 8.21 -6.82
N ALA A 154 -9.25 7.62 -5.63
CA ALA A 154 -8.47 8.04 -4.47
C ALA A 154 -6.97 7.92 -4.73
N LEU A 155 -6.51 6.78 -5.25
CA LEU A 155 -5.10 6.54 -5.59
C LEU A 155 -4.59 7.52 -6.66
N GLY A 156 -5.37 7.78 -7.70
CA GLY A 156 -5.05 8.76 -8.75
C GLY A 156 -4.97 10.20 -8.24
N GLY A 157 -5.59 10.51 -7.10
CA GLY A 157 -5.53 11.81 -6.42
C GLY A 157 -4.28 12.03 -5.56
N LEU A 158 -3.59 10.97 -5.15
CA LEU A 158 -2.42 11.08 -4.27
C LEU A 158 -1.25 11.79 -4.96
N ARG A 159 -0.56 12.65 -4.23
CA ARG A 159 0.60 13.41 -4.70
C ARG A 159 1.69 13.43 -3.63
N GLY A 160 2.93 13.61 -4.06
CA GLY A 160 4.07 13.79 -3.14
C GLY A 160 4.62 12.51 -2.52
N LEU A 161 4.11 11.32 -2.91
CA LEU A 161 4.63 10.02 -2.48
C LEU A 161 4.85 9.09 -3.68
N SER A 162 5.71 8.10 -3.51
CA SER A 162 5.89 7.03 -4.48
C SER A 162 4.88 5.91 -4.22
N ILE A 163 4.31 5.33 -5.28
CA ILE A 163 3.34 4.24 -5.18
C ILE A 163 3.90 2.99 -5.87
N VAL A 164 3.84 1.85 -5.21
CA VAL A 164 4.09 0.54 -5.80
C VAL A 164 2.79 -0.24 -5.77
N LEU A 165 2.15 -0.38 -6.91
CA LEU A 165 0.86 -1.06 -7.08
C LEU A 165 1.07 -2.46 -7.61
N VAL A 166 0.73 -3.48 -6.85
CA VAL A 166 0.61 -4.86 -7.34
C VAL A 166 -0.77 -5.05 -7.94
N THR A 167 -0.82 -5.54 -9.16
CA THR A 167 -2.06 -5.93 -9.83
C THR A 167 -1.82 -7.05 -10.84
N HIS A 168 -2.85 -7.78 -11.21
CA HIS A 168 -2.86 -8.70 -12.35
C HIS A 168 -3.65 -8.14 -13.54
N GLU A 169 -4.24 -6.95 -13.40
CA GLU A 169 -5.03 -6.27 -14.42
C GLU A 169 -4.18 -5.24 -15.18
N ALA A 170 -3.94 -5.48 -16.47
CA ALA A 170 -3.14 -4.57 -17.32
C ALA A 170 -3.77 -3.18 -17.43
N ASP A 171 -5.09 -3.11 -17.65
CA ASP A 171 -5.80 -1.85 -17.79
C ASP A 171 -5.72 -0.98 -16.52
N GLN A 172 -5.72 -1.61 -15.33
CA GLN A 172 -5.52 -0.89 -14.06
C GLN A 172 -4.10 -0.34 -13.96
N ALA A 173 -3.11 -1.16 -14.31
CA ALA A 173 -1.71 -0.74 -14.30
C ALA A 173 -1.50 0.47 -15.23
N GLU A 174 -2.08 0.46 -16.42
CA GLU A 174 -1.98 1.55 -17.40
C GLU A 174 -2.68 2.84 -16.92
N ARG A 175 -3.82 2.71 -16.21
CA ARG A 175 -4.53 3.90 -15.68
C ARG A 175 -3.83 4.56 -14.50
N LEU A 176 -3.19 3.76 -13.62
CA LEU A 176 -2.71 4.25 -12.32
C LEU A 176 -1.20 4.46 -12.24
N ALA A 177 -0.41 3.87 -13.15
CA ALA A 177 1.04 3.89 -13.05
C ALA A 177 1.69 4.49 -14.30
N GLY A 178 2.69 5.34 -14.07
CA GLY A 178 3.56 5.86 -15.13
C GLY A 178 4.61 4.85 -15.59
N ARG A 179 4.85 3.80 -14.83
CA ARG A 179 5.79 2.72 -15.13
C ARG A 179 5.17 1.37 -14.82
N ILE A 180 5.31 0.42 -15.72
CA ILE A 180 4.85 -0.97 -15.54
C ILE A 180 6.07 -1.88 -15.56
N VAL A 181 6.20 -2.70 -14.52
CA VAL A 181 7.23 -3.72 -14.38
C VAL A 181 6.53 -5.07 -14.37
N ARG A 182 6.96 -5.99 -15.21
CA ARG A 182 6.38 -7.34 -15.30
C ARG A 182 7.21 -8.33 -14.49
N LEU A 183 6.52 -9.12 -13.66
CA LEU A 183 7.14 -10.16 -12.83
C LEU A 183 6.53 -11.52 -13.17
N GLU A 184 7.37 -12.45 -13.63
CA GLU A 184 6.97 -13.82 -13.92
C GLU A 184 7.95 -14.81 -13.27
N ARG A 185 7.40 -15.80 -12.56
CA ARG A 185 8.18 -16.87 -11.89
C ARG A 185 9.37 -16.32 -11.06
N GLY A 186 9.17 -15.18 -10.40
CA GLY A 186 10.17 -14.56 -9.55
C GLY A 186 11.24 -13.74 -10.26
N ARG A 187 11.11 -13.49 -11.57
CA ARG A 187 12.05 -12.71 -12.38
C ARG A 187 11.35 -11.56 -13.09
N LEU A 188 12.10 -10.48 -13.33
CA LEU A 188 11.62 -9.40 -14.19
C LEU A 188 11.63 -9.88 -15.65
N VAL A 189 10.54 -9.54 -16.36
CA VAL A 189 10.43 -9.73 -17.81
C VAL A 189 10.27 -8.39 -18.49
N THR A 190 10.97 -8.22 -19.60
CA THR A 190 10.94 -7.02 -20.45
C THR A 190 9.73 -7.04 -21.37
#